data_2e064da1c5280b1c3713cffa463a2fbd
#
_entry.id   2e064da1c5280b1c3713cffa463a2fbd
#
_cell.length_a   1.000
_cell.length_b   1.000
_cell.length_c   1.000
_cell.angle_alpha   90.00
_cell.angle_beta   90.00
_cell.angle_gamma   90.00
#
_symmetry.space_group_name_H-M   'P 1'
#
loop_
_entity.id
_entity.type
_entity.pdbx_description
1 polymer ?
#
loop_
_entity_poly.entity_id
_entity_poly.type
_entity_poly.pdbx_seq_one_letter_code
_entity_poly.pdbx_strand_id
1 'polypeptide(L)'
;KERIEQMLSYVQQCVANMKLALEENNHLTFEQMAPYYELEQTINDYRSQVRENNLKDIETGKYSYQLGVFYMDFINHCEKLADHVINVVETLSEK
;
A
#
# COMPACT_ATOMS: atom_id res chain seq x y z
N LYS A 1 -11.05 0.12 11.98
CA LYS A 1 -10.01 0.86 12.72
C LYS A 1 -8.66 0.19 12.62
N GLU A 2 -8.61 -1.08 13.05
CA GLU A 2 -7.37 -1.84 12.94
C GLU A 2 -6.92 -2.01 11.49
N ARG A 3 -7.86 -2.17 10.58
CA ARG A 3 -7.57 -2.33 9.16
C ARG A 3 -6.94 -1.07 8.57
N ILE A 4 -7.43 0.09 8.99
CA ILE A 4 -6.89 1.36 8.56
C ILE A 4 -5.47 1.54 9.11
N GLU A 5 -5.28 1.22 10.39
CA GLU A 5 -3.98 1.32 11.04
C GLU A 5 -2.96 0.39 10.37
N GLN A 6 -3.38 -0.82 10.01
CA GLN A 6 -2.50 -1.76 9.35
C GLN A 6 -2.10 -1.26 7.96
N MET A 7 -3.05 -0.74 7.20
CA MET A 7 -2.76 -0.20 5.87
C MET A 7 -1.83 1.00 5.96
N LEU A 8 -2.06 1.89 6.94
CA LEU A 8 -1.17 3.03 7.17
C LEU A 8 0.24 2.59 7.50
N SER A 9 0.36 1.53 8.30
CA SER A 9 1.67 0.97 8.63
C SER A 9 2.41 0.53 7.37
N TYR A 10 1.74 -0.17 6.47
CA TYR A 10 2.34 -0.61 5.21
C TYR A 10 2.78 0.58 4.35
N VAL A 11 1.93 1.60 4.26
CA VAL A 11 2.24 2.80 3.48
C VAL A 11 3.45 3.52 4.08
N GLN A 12 3.50 3.62 5.41
CA GLN A 12 4.65 4.24 6.09
C GLN A 12 5.94 3.50 5.79
N GLN A 13 5.90 2.17 5.74
CA GLN A 13 7.06 1.37 5.38
C GLN A 13 7.51 1.67 3.95
N CYS A 14 6.56 1.78 3.01
CA CYS A 14 6.88 2.12 1.63
C CYS A 14 7.57 3.47 1.54
N VAL A 15 7.02 4.48 2.21
CA VAL A 15 7.56 5.83 2.17
C VAL A 15 8.95 5.88 2.80
N ALA A 16 9.13 5.19 3.93
CA ALA A 16 10.42 5.14 4.61
C ALA A 16 11.48 4.49 3.71
N ASN A 17 11.11 3.40 3.04
CA ASN A 17 12.02 2.71 2.13
C ASN A 17 12.39 3.59 0.94
N MET A 18 11.42 4.32 0.39
CA MET A 18 11.67 5.24 -0.70
C MET A 18 12.63 6.34 -0.26
N LYS A 19 12.42 6.89 0.94
CA LYS A 19 13.26 7.94 1.48
C LYS A 19 14.70 7.47 1.62
N LEU A 20 14.90 6.25 2.12
CA LEU A 20 16.23 5.68 2.23
C LEU A 20 16.90 5.54 0.87
N ALA A 21 16.16 5.08 -0.12
CA ALA A 21 16.68 4.93 -1.48
C ALA A 21 17.13 6.27 -2.05
N LEU A 22 16.34 7.32 -1.82
CA LEU A 22 16.66 8.66 -2.30
C LEU A 22 17.86 9.26 -1.57
N GLU A 23 17.95 9.05 -0.26
CA GLU A 23 19.06 9.55 0.55
C GLU A 23 20.38 8.93 0.17
N GLU A 24 20.36 7.65 -0.12
CA GLU A 24 21.56 6.94 -0.55
C GLU A 24 21.98 7.32 -1.97
N ASN A 25 21.05 7.94 -2.71
CA ASN A 25 21.29 8.41 -4.07
C ASN A 25 21.92 7.35 -4.95
N ASN A 26 21.44 6.14 -4.82
CA ASN A 26 22.07 5.00 -5.44
C ASN A 26 21.24 4.42 -6.56
N HIS A 27 21.97 3.88 -7.53
CA HIS A 27 21.40 2.98 -8.50
C HIS A 27 21.02 1.70 -7.77
N LEU A 28 19.76 1.32 -7.81
CA LEU A 28 19.29 0.12 -7.15
C LEU A 28 19.47 -1.09 -8.06
N THR A 29 20.06 -2.14 -7.52
CA THR A 29 20.16 -3.40 -8.25
C THR A 29 18.81 -4.13 -8.21
N PHE A 30 18.66 -5.11 -9.07
CA PHE A 30 17.47 -5.95 -9.08
C PHE A 30 17.20 -6.58 -7.70
N GLU A 31 18.27 -7.04 -7.06
CA GLU A 31 18.14 -7.64 -5.72
C GLU A 31 17.68 -6.63 -4.68
N GLN A 32 18.14 -5.40 -4.79
CA GLN A 32 17.73 -4.33 -3.88
C GLN A 32 16.29 -3.91 -4.09
N MET A 33 15.75 -4.17 -5.27
CA MET A 33 14.34 -3.86 -5.59
C MET A 33 13.36 -4.87 -4.99
N ALA A 34 13.81 -6.09 -4.73
CA ALA A 34 12.93 -7.17 -4.28
C ALA A 34 12.06 -6.81 -3.06
N PRO A 35 12.62 -6.20 -1.98
CA PRO A 35 11.79 -5.85 -0.82
C PRO A 35 10.66 -4.87 -1.16
N TYR A 36 10.88 -3.97 -2.11
CA TYR A 36 9.85 -3.01 -2.53
C TYR A 36 8.69 -3.73 -3.22
N TYR A 37 9.01 -4.66 -4.11
CA TYR A 37 7.98 -5.43 -4.81
C TYR A 37 7.21 -6.34 -3.85
N GLU A 38 7.90 -6.93 -2.88
CA GLU A 38 7.25 -7.75 -1.87
C GLU A 38 6.27 -6.94 -1.04
N LEU A 39 6.67 -5.74 -0.65
CA LEU A 39 5.80 -4.87 0.15
C LEU A 39 4.60 -4.43 -0.68
N GLU A 40 4.80 -4.10 -1.96
CA GLU A 40 3.70 -3.74 -2.84
C GLU A 40 2.70 -4.90 -2.96
N GLN A 41 3.22 -6.12 -3.12
CA GLN A 41 2.37 -7.30 -3.20
C GLN A 41 1.59 -7.51 -1.90
N THR A 42 2.23 -7.30 -0.77
CA THR A 42 1.58 -7.39 0.53
C THR A 42 0.43 -6.40 0.64
N ILE A 43 0.66 -5.17 0.19
CA ILE A 43 -0.39 -4.13 0.21
C ILE A 43 -1.54 -4.51 -0.72
N ASN A 44 -1.25 -5.00 -1.92
CA ASN A 44 -2.28 -5.41 -2.86
C ASN A 44 -3.12 -6.57 -2.32
N ASP A 45 -2.48 -7.55 -1.71
CA ASP A 45 -3.16 -8.69 -1.12
C ASP A 45 -4.04 -8.24 0.05
N TYR A 46 -3.51 -7.37 0.89
CA TYR A 46 -4.25 -6.84 2.02
C TYR A 46 -5.46 -6.03 1.56
N ARG A 47 -5.29 -5.22 0.52
CA ARG A 47 -6.39 -4.44 -0.06
C ARG A 47 -7.52 -5.35 -0.52
N SER A 48 -7.19 -6.43 -1.22
CA SER A 48 -8.19 -7.38 -1.71
C SER A 48 -8.93 -8.04 -0.56
N GLN A 49 -8.20 -8.44 0.47
CA GLN A 49 -8.78 -9.06 1.66
C GLN A 49 -9.72 -8.10 2.39
N VAL A 50 -9.29 -6.85 2.55
CA VAL A 50 -10.10 -5.84 3.22
C VAL A 50 -11.36 -5.56 2.43
N ARG A 51 -11.27 -5.51 1.10
CA ARG A 51 -12.42 -5.28 0.25
C ARG A 51 -13.49 -6.37 0.43
N GLU A 52 -13.06 -7.63 0.45
CA GLU A 52 -13.99 -8.73 0.66
C GLU A 52 -14.64 -8.66 2.04
N ASN A 53 -13.84 -8.38 3.08
CA ASN A 53 -14.35 -8.25 4.43
C ASN A 53 -15.29 -7.06 4.56
N ASN A 54 -15.00 -5.97 3.87
CA ASN A 54 -15.83 -4.78 3.87
C ASN A 54 -17.21 -5.06 3.28
N LEU A 55 -17.26 -5.81 2.18
CA LEU A 55 -18.53 -6.19 1.57
C LEU A 55 -19.36 -7.04 2.53
N LYS A 56 -18.74 -7.99 3.21
CA LYS A 56 -19.44 -8.82 4.20
C LYS A 56 -19.96 -7.98 5.36
N ASP A 57 -19.16 -7.04 5.83
CA ASP A 57 -19.53 -6.17 6.94
C ASP A 57 -20.74 -5.29 6.59
N ILE A 58 -20.80 -4.81 5.35
CA ILE A 58 -21.95 -4.04 4.88
C ILE A 58 -23.18 -4.96 4.81
N GLU A 59 -23.04 -6.14 4.22
CA GLU A 59 -24.15 -7.09 4.06
C GLU A 59 -24.72 -7.52 5.41
N THR A 60 -23.88 -7.67 6.42
CA THR A 60 -24.30 -8.09 7.74
C THR A 60 -24.73 -6.94 8.64
N GLY A 61 -24.67 -5.72 8.11
CA GLY A 61 -25.12 -4.54 8.83
C GLY A 61 -24.18 -4.00 9.89
N LYS A 62 -22.91 -4.42 9.86
CA LYS A 62 -21.93 -3.93 10.82
C LYS A 62 -21.71 -2.43 10.70
N TYR A 63 -21.79 -1.90 9.49
CA TYR A 63 -21.75 -0.46 9.27
C TYR A 63 -22.46 -0.13 7.97
N SER A 64 -22.78 1.16 7.80
CA SER A 64 -23.56 1.61 6.66
C SER A 64 -22.78 1.47 5.35
N TYR A 65 -23.52 1.46 4.25
CA TYR A 65 -22.94 1.44 2.92
C TYR A 65 -22.02 2.65 2.70
N GLN A 66 -22.45 3.83 3.16
CA GLN A 66 -21.67 5.05 3.00
C GLN A 66 -20.33 4.97 3.71
N LEU A 67 -20.33 4.44 4.92
CA LEU A 67 -19.08 4.25 5.66
C LEU A 67 -18.18 3.25 4.97
N GLY A 68 -18.77 2.20 4.40
CA GLY A 68 -18.01 1.22 3.63
C GLY A 68 -17.36 1.83 2.41
N VAL A 69 -18.06 2.74 1.72
CA VAL A 69 -17.48 3.43 0.55
C VAL A 69 -16.30 4.30 0.98
N PHE A 70 -16.43 5.06 2.06
CA PHE A 70 -15.32 5.85 2.59
C PHE A 70 -14.12 5.00 2.91
N TYR A 71 -14.37 3.87 3.55
CA TYR A 71 -13.30 2.95 3.93
C TYR A 71 -12.54 2.47 2.70
N MET A 72 -13.26 2.04 1.67
CA MET A 72 -12.62 1.52 0.45
C MET A 72 -11.91 2.62 -0.33
N ASP A 73 -12.45 3.85 -0.34
CA ASP A 73 -11.77 4.96 -0.97
C ASP A 73 -10.42 5.21 -0.30
N PHE A 74 -10.39 5.18 1.02
CA PHE A 74 -9.15 5.35 1.77
C PHE A 74 -8.14 4.26 1.40
N ILE A 75 -8.59 3.00 1.39
CA ILE A 75 -7.72 1.87 1.07
C ILE A 75 -7.18 1.98 -0.35
N ASN A 76 -8.02 2.39 -1.30
CA ASN A 76 -7.60 2.55 -2.69
C ASN A 76 -6.58 3.68 -2.85
N HIS A 77 -6.71 4.77 -2.09
CA HIS A 77 -5.73 5.85 -2.10
C HIS A 77 -4.39 5.37 -1.56
N CYS A 78 -4.41 4.56 -0.51
CA CYS A 78 -3.17 3.99 0.03
C CYS A 78 -2.47 3.11 -1.00
N GLU A 79 -3.22 2.32 -1.73
CA GLU A 79 -2.66 1.45 -2.77
C GLU A 79 -2.02 2.27 -3.89
N LYS A 80 -2.66 3.37 -4.29
CA LYS A 80 -2.12 4.27 -5.30
C LYS A 80 -0.82 4.91 -4.83
N LEU A 81 -0.75 5.27 -3.56
CA LEU A 81 0.48 5.84 -3.01
C LEU A 81 1.62 4.82 -3.06
N ALA A 82 1.33 3.57 -2.73
CA ALA A 82 2.32 2.51 -2.82
C ALA A 82 2.80 2.31 -4.26
N ASP A 83 1.89 2.39 -5.24
CA ASP A 83 2.26 2.33 -6.65
C ASP A 83 3.22 3.45 -7.03
N HIS A 84 2.96 4.67 -6.55
CA HIS A 84 3.84 5.80 -6.81
C HIS A 84 5.24 5.57 -6.24
N VAL A 85 5.30 4.99 -5.03
CA VAL A 85 6.58 4.66 -4.41
C VAL A 85 7.36 3.69 -5.29
N ILE A 86 6.68 2.65 -5.77
CA ILE A 86 7.33 1.66 -6.65
C ILE A 86 7.83 2.33 -7.93
N ASN A 87 7.03 3.22 -8.52
CA ASN A 87 7.43 3.91 -9.74
C ASN A 87 8.69 4.76 -9.53
N VAL A 88 8.78 5.44 -8.38
CA VAL A 88 9.97 6.23 -8.05
C VAL A 88 11.18 5.34 -7.89
N VAL A 89 11.02 4.23 -7.18
CA VAL A 89 12.10 3.28 -6.94
C VAL A 89 12.60 2.67 -8.26
N GLU A 90 11.67 2.32 -9.15
CA GLU A 90 12.03 1.80 -10.47
C GLU A 90 12.83 2.82 -11.29
N THR A 91 12.44 4.09 -11.20
CA THR A 91 13.17 5.15 -11.89
C THR A 91 14.60 5.25 -11.37
N LEU A 92 14.79 5.10 -10.05
CA LEU A 92 16.12 5.12 -9.47
C LEU A 92 16.96 3.93 -9.94
N SER A 93 16.33 2.78 -10.14
CA SER A 93 17.04 1.59 -10.58
C SER A 93 17.51 1.67 -12.03
N GLU A 94 16.85 2.50 -12.84
CA GLU A 94 17.21 2.68 -14.25
C GLU A 94 18.43 3.58 -14.46
N LYS A 95 18.82 4.31 -13.45
CA LYS A 95 19.98 5.19 -13.54
C LYS A 95 21.26 4.41 -13.26
#